data_74b204cf8c246240197ab88b5e3659e8
#
_entry.id   74b204cf8c246240197ab88b5e3659e8
#
_cell.length_a   1.000
_cell.length_b   1.000
_cell.length_c   1.000
_cell.angle_alpha   90.00
_cell.angle_beta   90.00
_cell.angle_gamma   90.00
#
_symmetry.space_group_name_H-M   'P 1'
#
loop_
_entity.id
_entity.type
_entity.pdbx_description
1 polymer ?
#
loop_
_entity_poly.entity_id
_entity_poly.type
_entity_poly.pdbx_seq_one_letter_code
_entity_poly.pdbx_strand_id
1 'polypeptide(L)'
;MSADDAGGSGDDAGGSGGGAKRIDIFTDGACSGNPGPGGWGAILRANTVKGVTEKEINGGDVLTTNNRMELTAAIEALAALKGGPHEVHIHTDSSYVKDGISAWIHGWKKNGWRTAAKKPVKNAELWQALDSAAQRHRIEWHWVKGHAGHPDNERADELARQGMEPFKAQ
;
A
#
# COMPACT_ATOMS: atom_id res chain seq x y z
N MET A 1 12.99 -14.63 14.16
CA MET A 1 13.87 -14.25 13.84
C MET A 1 14.37 -14.15 13.59
N SER A 2 14.00 -14.44 13.41
CA SER A 2 14.78 -14.03 12.91
C SER A 2 15.21 -14.31 12.54
N ALA A 3 15.06 -14.56 12.38
CA ALA A 3 15.85 -14.48 11.77
C ALA A 3 16.19 -14.82 11.26
N ASP A 4 15.92 -14.99 10.87
CA ASP A 4 16.60 -14.97 10.21
C ASP A 4 17.06 -15.03 9.97
N ASP A 5 16.77 -15.18 9.97
CA ASP A 5 17.58 -14.93 9.58
C ASP A 5 18.16 -14.96 9.55
N ALA A 6 18.00 -15.12 9.74
CA ALA A 6 18.90 -14.88 9.52
C ALA A 6 19.29 -15.06 9.22
N GLY A 7 19.12 -15.24 9.02
CA GLY A 7 19.83 -15.04 8.53
C GLY A 7 19.86 -15.18 8.07
N GLY A 8 19.71 -15.34 7.85
CA GLY A 8 20.25 -15.11 7.13
C GLY A 8 20.30 -15.22 6.60
N SER A 9 20.43 -15.33 6.49
CA SER A 9 20.83 -15.25 5.82
C SER A 9 20.82 -15.24 5.04
N GLY A 10 20.83 -15.28 4.78
CA GLY A 10 21.14 -15.09 3.89
C GLY A 10 20.87 -15.30 3.17
N ASP A 11 20.82 -15.59 2.82
CA ASP A 11 20.79 -15.71 1.98
C ASP A 11 20.62 -15.87 1.32
N ASP A 12 20.51 -15.88 1.25
CA ASP A 12 20.47 -16.10 0.48
C ASP A 12 20.52 -15.99 -0.21
N ALA A 13 20.89 -16.02 0.30
CA ALA A 13 21.04 -15.77 -0.72
C ALA A 13 20.43 -15.84 -1.68
N GLY A 14 20.59 -16.03 -1.91
CA GLY A 14 20.08 -16.28 -2.96
C GLY A 14 18.99 -15.84 -3.44
N GLY A 15 18.86 -15.35 -3.68
CA GLY A 15 17.96 -14.95 -4.42
C GLY A 15 16.71 -15.56 -4.55
N SER A 16 16.54 -16.52 -4.12
CA SER A 16 15.28 -17.13 -4.29
C SER A 16 14.23 -16.22 -3.76
N GLY A 17 13.36 -15.73 -4.01
CA GLY A 17 12.40 -14.80 -3.49
C GLY A 17 11.91 -15.04 -2.10
N GLY A 18 12.49 -15.96 -1.38
CA GLY A 18 12.06 -16.23 -0.02
C GLY A 18 12.69 -15.36 1.04
N GLY A 19 13.86 -14.77 0.77
CA GLY A 19 14.60 -14.04 1.77
C GLY A 19 14.07 -12.63 2.03
N ALA A 20 14.45 -12.07 3.17
CA ALA A 20 14.07 -10.71 3.53
C ALA A 20 14.78 -9.71 2.62
N LYS A 21 14.08 -8.64 2.27
CA LYS A 21 14.58 -7.58 1.39
C LYS A 21 14.13 -6.23 1.92
N ARG A 22 14.82 -5.19 1.48
CA ARG A 22 14.29 -3.85 1.62
C ARG A 22 13.47 -3.53 0.38
N ILE A 23 12.24 -3.13 0.60
CA ILE A 23 11.31 -2.83 -0.49
C ILE A 23 10.73 -1.44 -0.28
N ASP A 24 10.81 -0.62 -1.30
CA ASP A 24 10.16 0.69 -1.31
C ASP A 24 8.90 0.60 -2.17
N ILE A 25 7.79 1.09 -1.64
CA ILE A 25 6.51 1.08 -2.31
C ILE A 25 6.01 2.51 -2.40
N PHE A 26 5.58 2.90 -3.60
CA PHE A 26 5.01 4.23 -3.86
C PHE A 26 3.59 4.04 -4.33
N THR A 27 2.61 4.63 -3.62
CA THR A 27 1.20 4.38 -3.88
C THR A 27 0.45 5.67 -4.16
N ASP A 28 -0.63 5.56 -4.92
CA ASP A 28 -1.56 6.67 -5.11
C ASP A 28 -2.93 6.14 -5.48
N GLY A 29 -3.94 6.98 -5.26
CA GLY A 29 -5.31 6.70 -5.66
C GLY A 29 -5.93 7.91 -6.31
N ALA A 30 -6.88 7.69 -7.19
CA ALA A 30 -7.55 8.74 -7.91
C ALA A 30 -9.02 8.38 -8.08
N CYS A 31 -9.88 9.38 -8.15
CA CYS A 31 -11.30 9.15 -8.34
C CYS A 31 -11.91 10.32 -9.09
N SER A 32 -12.75 10.00 -10.07
CA SER A 32 -13.46 11.01 -10.85
C SER A 32 -14.88 11.13 -10.30
N GLY A 33 -15.17 12.27 -9.62
CA GLY A 33 -16.50 12.48 -9.04
C GLY A 33 -16.77 11.69 -7.78
N ASN A 34 -16.01 11.67 -6.87
CA ASN A 34 -15.92 11.04 -5.53
C ASN A 34 -17.28 10.97 -4.77
N PRO A 35 -18.14 9.93 -4.91
CA PRO A 35 -17.86 8.66 -5.55
C PRO A 35 -17.98 8.69 -7.08
N GLY A 36 -17.35 7.75 -7.71
CA GLY A 36 -17.36 7.60 -9.15
C GLY A 36 -16.30 6.61 -9.57
N PRO A 37 -15.96 6.59 -10.88
CA PRO A 37 -14.87 5.73 -11.33
C PRO A 37 -13.58 6.14 -10.68
N GLY A 38 -12.78 5.15 -10.27
CA GLY A 38 -11.52 5.42 -9.62
C GLY A 38 -10.45 4.42 -10.03
N GLY A 39 -9.21 4.76 -9.70
CA GLY A 39 -8.08 3.89 -9.96
C GLY A 39 -7.05 4.00 -8.86
N TRP A 40 -6.18 3.03 -8.81
CA TRP A 40 -5.08 2.98 -7.87
C TRP A 40 -3.82 2.54 -8.60
N GLY A 41 -2.67 2.96 -8.08
CA GLY A 41 -1.40 2.58 -8.66
C GLY A 41 -0.35 2.39 -7.59
N ALA A 42 0.59 1.52 -7.87
CA ALA A 42 1.70 1.28 -6.97
C ALA A 42 2.95 0.88 -7.74
N ILE A 43 4.10 1.32 -7.24
CA ILE A 43 5.40 0.91 -7.74
C ILE A 43 6.10 0.20 -6.60
N LEU A 44 6.57 -1.02 -6.86
CA LEU A 44 7.30 -1.81 -5.88
C LEU A 44 8.75 -1.91 -6.34
N ARG A 45 9.66 -1.44 -5.52
CA ARG A 45 11.09 -1.45 -5.85
C ARG A 45 11.83 -2.26 -4.79
N ALA A 46 12.47 -3.33 -5.23
CA ALA A 46 13.29 -4.15 -4.34
C ALA A 46 14.76 -3.90 -4.62
N ASN A 47 15.51 -3.61 -3.56
CA ASN A 47 16.95 -3.42 -3.64
C ASN A 47 17.62 -4.72 -3.22
N THR A 48 18.36 -5.32 -4.13
CA THR A 48 19.03 -6.59 -3.87
C THR A 48 20.50 -6.45 -4.20
N VAL A 49 21.29 -7.44 -3.79
CA VAL A 49 22.72 -7.46 -4.13
C VAL A 49 22.95 -7.53 -5.62
N LYS A 50 21.97 -8.01 -6.38
CA LYS A 50 22.08 -8.10 -7.84
C LYS A 50 21.61 -6.83 -8.55
N GLY A 51 21.16 -5.83 -7.79
CA GLY A 51 20.67 -4.58 -8.35
C GLY A 51 19.25 -4.31 -7.92
N VAL A 52 18.60 -3.42 -8.66
CA VAL A 52 17.25 -2.95 -8.34
C VAL A 52 16.26 -3.59 -9.30
N THR A 53 15.18 -4.14 -8.75
CA THR A 53 14.06 -4.61 -9.56
C THR A 53 12.83 -3.78 -9.24
N GLU A 54 12.02 -3.50 -10.25
CA GLU A 54 10.80 -2.72 -10.08
C GLU A 54 9.61 -3.44 -10.69
N LYS A 55 8.45 -3.25 -10.09
CA LYS A 55 7.20 -3.75 -10.62
C LYS A 55 6.15 -2.65 -10.46
N GLU A 56 5.40 -2.41 -11.53
CA GLU A 56 4.27 -1.46 -11.50
C GLU A 56 2.99 -2.25 -11.54
N ILE A 57 2.04 -1.88 -10.68
CA ILE A 57 0.71 -2.49 -10.68
C ILE A 57 -0.33 -1.40 -10.59
N ASN A 58 -1.50 -1.64 -11.16
CA ASN A 58 -2.60 -0.71 -11.05
C ASN A 58 -3.92 -1.43 -11.27
N GLY A 59 -5.00 -0.72 -11.00
CA GLY A 59 -6.33 -1.24 -11.21
C GLY A 59 -7.35 -0.13 -10.95
N GLY A 60 -8.63 -0.47 -10.97
CA GLY A 60 -9.66 0.52 -10.74
C GLY A 60 -11.00 -0.13 -10.46
N ASP A 61 -12.01 0.74 -10.33
CA ASP A 61 -13.37 0.32 -10.04
C ASP A 61 -14.33 1.33 -10.67
N VAL A 62 -15.50 0.87 -11.05
CA VAL A 62 -16.49 1.73 -11.71
C VAL A 62 -17.15 2.68 -10.71
N LEU A 63 -17.22 2.31 -9.43
CA LEU A 63 -17.82 3.15 -8.41
C LEU A 63 -17.06 3.01 -7.10
N THR A 64 -16.32 4.04 -6.75
CA THR A 64 -15.47 4.01 -5.57
C THR A 64 -15.24 5.43 -5.07
N THR A 65 -14.31 5.59 -4.13
CA THR A 65 -13.91 6.89 -3.61
C THR A 65 -12.40 7.01 -3.63
N ASN A 66 -11.91 8.24 -3.53
CA ASN A 66 -10.49 8.47 -3.47
C ASN A 66 -9.85 7.73 -2.28
N ASN A 67 -10.49 7.80 -1.12
CA ASN A 67 -9.95 7.13 0.08
C ASN A 67 -9.88 5.62 -0.08
N ARG A 68 -10.89 5.01 -0.71
CA ARG A 68 -10.86 3.57 -0.95
C ARG A 68 -9.73 3.20 -1.90
N MET A 69 -9.48 4.03 -2.91
CA MET A 69 -8.40 3.77 -3.87
C MET A 69 -7.02 3.91 -3.22
N GLU A 70 -6.87 4.87 -2.31
CA GLU A 70 -5.62 5.01 -1.57
C GLU A 70 -5.34 3.77 -0.71
N LEU A 71 -6.35 3.28 -0.01
CA LEU A 71 -6.20 2.06 0.78
C LEU A 71 -5.92 0.86 -0.10
N THR A 72 -6.64 0.74 -1.21
CA THR A 72 -6.49 -0.38 -2.13
C THR A 72 -5.08 -0.45 -2.71
N ALA A 73 -4.50 0.70 -3.05
CA ALA A 73 -3.14 0.73 -3.58
C ALA A 73 -2.15 0.09 -2.60
N ALA A 74 -2.24 0.46 -1.32
CA ALA A 74 -1.35 -0.10 -0.30
C ALA A 74 -1.61 -1.59 -0.09
N ILE A 75 -2.88 -1.99 -0.04
CA ILE A 75 -3.25 -3.40 0.16
C ILE A 75 -2.71 -4.26 -0.98
N GLU A 76 -2.96 -3.83 -2.22
CA GLU A 76 -2.56 -4.61 -3.39
C GLU A 76 -1.04 -4.67 -3.52
N ALA A 77 -0.35 -3.57 -3.18
CA ALA A 77 1.10 -3.57 -3.21
C ALA A 77 1.68 -4.58 -2.22
N LEU A 78 1.15 -4.59 -1.00
CA LEU A 78 1.62 -5.55 0.00
C LEU A 78 1.28 -6.98 -0.39
N ALA A 79 0.11 -7.19 -0.98
CA ALA A 79 -0.31 -8.52 -1.43
C ALA A 79 0.57 -9.05 -2.56
N ALA A 80 1.20 -8.17 -3.32
CA ALA A 80 2.08 -8.57 -4.43
C ALA A 80 3.45 -9.04 -3.95
N LEU A 81 3.80 -8.81 -2.69
CA LEU A 81 5.09 -9.22 -2.16
C LEU A 81 5.10 -10.70 -1.84
N LYS A 82 6.19 -11.35 -2.19
CA LYS A 82 6.37 -12.78 -1.93
C LYS A 82 7.49 -12.97 -0.92
N GLY A 83 7.36 -14.00 -0.10
CA GLY A 83 8.37 -14.29 0.91
C GLY A 83 8.33 -13.32 2.07
N GLY A 84 9.48 -13.07 2.66
CA GLY A 84 9.60 -12.18 3.80
C GLY A 84 9.55 -12.91 5.13
N PRO A 85 9.34 -12.19 6.23
CA PRO A 85 8.98 -10.77 6.31
C PRO A 85 10.04 -9.86 5.69
N HIS A 86 9.59 -8.82 5.01
CA HIS A 86 10.48 -7.84 4.41
C HIS A 86 10.47 -6.54 5.22
N GLU A 87 11.50 -5.74 5.03
CA GLU A 87 11.49 -4.36 5.50
C GLU A 87 10.86 -3.52 4.39
N VAL A 88 9.67 -2.97 4.66
CA VAL A 88 8.88 -2.30 3.63
C VAL A 88 8.71 -0.84 4.01
N HIS A 89 9.03 0.04 3.06
CA HIS A 89 8.84 1.48 3.21
C HIS A 89 7.75 1.92 2.24
N ILE A 90 6.63 2.36 2.78
CA ILE A 90 5.50 2.79 1.94
C ILE A 90 5.45 4.31 1.91
N HIS A 91 5.51 4.87 0.72
CA HIS A 91 5.50 6.31 0.49
C HIS A 91 4.15 6.71 -0.10
N THR A 92 3.40 7.53 0.61
CA THR A 92 2.08 7.97 0.20
C THR A 92 1.85 9.40 0.62
N ASP A 93 1.02 10.13 -0.14
CA ASP A 93 0.60 11.48 0.24
C ASP A 93 -0.80 11.54 0.84
N SER A 94 -1.42 10.38 1.05
CA SER A 94 -2.79 10.34 1.56
C SER A 94 -2.85 10.68 3.04
N SER A 95 -3.44 11.82 3.36
CA SER A 95 -3.65 12.18 4.76
C SER A 95 -4.64 11.24 5.44
N TYR A 96 -5.60 10.71 4.68
CA TYR A 96 -6.55 9.75 5.21
C TYR A 96 -5.83 8.48 5.71
N VAL A 97 -4.93 7.93 4.89
CA VAL A 97 -4.16 6.75 5.29
C VAL A 97 -3.26 7.07 6.47
N LYS A 98 -2.60 8.23 6.42
CA LYS A 98 -1.74 8.67 7.51
C LYS A 98 -2.49 8.73 8.83
N ASP A 99 -3.63 9.41 8.84
CA ASP A 99 -4.39 9.60 10.07
C ASP A 99 -4.93 8.27 10.59
N GLY A 100 -5.38 7.40 9.70
CA GLY A 100 -5.88 6.10 10.11
C GLY A 100 -4.81 5.23 10.75
N ILE A 101 -3.65 5.15 10.12
CA ILE A 101 -2.55 4.33 10.64
C ILE A 101 -2.00 4.91 11.94
N SER A 102 -1.88 6.23 12.00
CA SER A 102 -1.23 6.89 13.14
C SER A 102 -2.12 7.03 14.36
N ALA A 103 -3.41 7.22 14.15
CA ALA A 103 -4.29 7.62 15.25
C ALA A 103 -5.53 6.74 15.40
N TRP A 104 -6.20 6.39 14.32
CA TRP A 104 -7.55 5.79 14.42
C TRP A 104 -7.54 4.28 14.58
N ILE A 105 -6.61 3.60 13.96
CA ILE A 105 -6.68 2.14 13.83
C ILE A 105 -6.61 1.43 15.20
N HIS A 106 -5.86 2.00 16.12
CA HIS A 106 -5.68 1.38 17.43
C HIS A 106 -7.01 1.34 18.21
N GLY A 107 -7.75 2.43 18.15
CA GLY A 107 -9.06 2.48 18.78
C GLY A 107 -10.07 1.56 18.10
N TRP A 108 -10.05 1.53 16.77
CA TRP A 108 -10.95 0.66 16.03
C TRP A 108 -10.72 -0.80 16.38
N LYS A 109 -9.47 -1.22 16.50
CA LYS A 109 -9.15 -2.61 16.84
C LYS A 109 -9.66 -2.96 18.24
N LYS A 110 -9.56 -2.03 19.19
CA LYS A 110 -10.07 -2.24 20.53
C LYS A 110 -11.58 -2.30 20.56
N ASN A 111 -12.24 -1.57 19.70
CA ASN A 111 -13.69 -1.41 19.72
C ASN A 111 -14.42 -2.30 18.71
N GLY A 112 -13.74 -3.32 18.19
CA GLY A 112 -14.34 -4.26 17.25
C GLY A 112 -14.71 -3.65 15.93
N TRP A 113 -13.92 -2.65 15.49
CA TRP A 113 -14.09 -1.94 14.22
C TRP A 113 -15.41 -1.18 14.18
N ARG A 114 -15.78 -0.60 15.31
CA ARG A 114 -16.95 0.27 15.44
C ARG A 114 -16.55 1.62 15.96
N THR A 115 -17.30 2.63 15.56
CA THR A 115 -17.12 3.99 16.06
C THR A 115 -17.63 4.10 17.49
N ALA A 116 -17.39 5.27 18.12
CA ALA A 116 -17.92 5.53 19.45
C ALA A 116 -19.45 5.41 19.50
N ALA A 117 -20.12 5.70 18.39
CA ALA A 117 -21.56 5.55 18.28
C ALA A 117 -21.99 4.11 17.96
N LYS A 118 -21.05 3.16 18.00
CA LYS A 118 -21.29 1.74 17.75
C LYS A 118 -21.69 1.43 16.32
N LYS A 119 -21.37 2.33 15.39
CA LYS A 119 -21.61 2.10 13.95
C LYS A 119 -20.34 1.53 13.33
N PRO A 120 -20.46 0.74 12.24
CA PRO A 120 -19.26 0.22 11.58
C PRO A 120 -18.35 1.35 11.14
N VAL A 121 -17.05 1.14 11.27
CA VAL A 121 -16.05 2.09 10.77
C VAL A 121 -16.17 2.15 9.24
N LYS A 122 -16.12 3.37 8.69
CA LYS A 122 -16.16 3.54 7.24
C LYS A 122 -14.95 2.86 6.61
N ASN A 123 -15.18 2.10 5.55
CA ASN A 123 -14.13 1.33 4.84
C ASN A 123 -13.46 0.30 5.75
N ALA A 124 -14.20 -0.21 6.75
CA ALA A 124 -13.64 -1.15 7.72
C ALA A 124 -13.00 -2.37 7.05
N GLU A 125 -13.62 -2.89 5.99
CA GLU A 125 -13.08 -4.07 5.32
C GLU A 125 -11.71 -3.79 4.71
N LEU A 126 -11.50 -2.57 4.18
CA LEU A 126 -10.21 -2.21 3.62
C LEU A 126 -9.17 -1.95 4.71
N TRP A 127 -9.57 -1.29 5.79
CA TRP A 127 -8.65 -1.06 6.91
C TRP A 127 -8.20 -2.38 7.53
N GLN A 128 -9.12 -3.33 7.66
CA GLN A 128 -8.77 -4.65 8.20
C GLN A 128 -7.84 -5.40 7.26
N ALA A 129 -8.08 -5.32 5.95
CA ALA A 129 -7.22 -5.95 4.97
C ALA A 129 -5.81 -5.34 5.00
N LEU A 130 -5.73 -4.01 5.13
CA LEU A 130 -4.44 -3.35 5.22
C LEU A 130 -3.69 -3.74 6.48
N ASP A 131 -4.40 -3.77 7.60
CA ASP A 131 -3.79 -4.16 8.88
C ASP A 131 -3.22 -5.59 8.80
N SER A 132 -4.00 -6.51 8.26
CA SER A 132 -3.54 -7.89 8.10
C SER A 132 -2.33 -8.01 7.19
N ALA A 133 -2.36 -7.31 6.08
CA ALA A 133 -1.24 -7.34 5.14
C ALA A 133 0.02 -6.74 5.75
N ALA A 134 -0.15 -5.66 6.51
CA ALA A 134 0.99 -4.97 7.14
C ALA A 134 1.65 -5.83 8.21
N GLN A 135 0.88 -6.66 8.90
CA GLN A 135 1.44 -7.50 9.96
C GLN A 135 2.39 -8.57 9.43
N ARG A 136 2.35 -8.86 8.15
CA ARG A 136 3.23 -9.85 7.54
C ARG A 136 4.66 -9.35 7.34
N HIS A 137 4.89 -8.04 7.46
CA HIS A 137 6.17 -7.41 7.20
C HIS A 137 6.47 -6.37 8.25
N ARG A 138 7.67 -5.81 8.19
CA ARG A 138 8.02 -4.65 9.01
C ARG A 138 7.80 -3.42 8.16
N ILE A 139 6.76 -2.66 8.47
CA ILE A 139 6.33 -1.52 7.65
C ILE A 139 6.77 -0.22 8.29
N GLU A 140 7.41 0.64 7.50
CA GLU A 140 7.66 2.02 7.88
C GLU A 140 6.94 2.90 6.89
N TRP A 141 6.09 3.79 7.40
CA TRP A 141 5.29 4.69 6.57
C TRP A 141 6.01 6.01 6.39
N HIS A 142 6.02 6.52 5.15
CA HIS A 142 6.63 7.80 4.81
C HIS A 142 5.57 8.66 4.16
N TRP A 143 5.32 9.82 4.75
CA TRP A 143 4.27 10.72 4.30
C TRP A 143 4.88 11.76 3.38
N VAL A 144 4.54 11.70 2.10
CA VAL A 144 5.03 12.60 1.07
C VAL A 144 4.05 13.77 0.98
N LYS A 145 4.58 14.98 0.97
CA LYS A 145 3.75 16.17 0.92
C LYS A 145 3.56 16.58 -0.53
N GLY A 146 2.45 16.16 -1.13
CA GLY A 146 2.17 16.43 -2.52
C GLY A 146 2.99 15.55 -3.45
N HIS A 147 2.82 15.74 -4.75
CA HIS A 147 3.51 14.93 -5.76
C HIS A 147 4.66 15.68 -6.43
N ALA A 148 4.61 17.02 -6.44
CA ALA A 148 5.60 17.82 -7.16
C ALA A 148 6.99 17.55 -6.59
N GLY A 149 7.93 17.24 -7.47
CA GLY A 149 9.29 16.95 -7.06
C GLY A 149 9.52 15.53 -6.56
N HIS A 150 8.52 14.66 -6.66
CA HIS A 150 8.63 13.27 -6.23
C HIS A 150 8.30 12.36 -7.41
N PRO A 151 9.31 12.03 -8.26
CA PRO A 151 9.04 11.29 -9.52
C PRO A 151 8.32 9.97 -9.34
N ASP A 152 8.65 9.22 -8.28
CA ASP A 152 7.99 7.92 -8.07
C ASP A 152 6.53 8.09 -7.70
N ASN A 153 6.21 9.10 -6.89
CA ASN A 153 4.82 9.35 -6.53
C ASN A 153 4.04 9.93 -7.72
N GLU A 154 4.70 10.68 -8.60
CA GLU A 154 4.07 11.12 -9.85
C GLU A 154 3.77 9.94 -10.77
N ARG A 155 4.66 8.95 -10.83
CA ARG A 155 4.41 7.73 -11.59
C ARG A 155 3.24 6.94 -11.01
N ALA A 156 3.17 6.85 -9.69
CA ALA A 156 2.05 6.16 -9.03
C ALA A 156 0.72 6.86 -9.35
N ASP A 157 0.71 8.20 -9.37
CA ASP A 157 -0.47 8.96 -9.77
C ASP A 157 -0.86 8.64 -11.20
N GLU A 158 0.10 8.58 -12.10
CA GLU A 158 -0.19 8.25 -13.50
C GLU A 158 -0.74 6.84 -13.64
N LEU A 159 -0.19 5.88 -12.90
CA LEU A 159 -0.71 4.51 -12.89
C LEU A 159 -2.14 4.47 -12.37
N ALA A 160 -2.44 5.26 -11.34
CA ALA A 160 -3.80 5.33 -10.79
C ALA A 160 -4.77 5.87 -11.83
N ARG A 161 -4.39 6.91 -12.57
CA ARG A 161 -5.23 7.46 -13.62
C ARG A 161 -5.43 6.48 -14.75
N GLN A 162 -4.39 5.75 -15.14
CA GLN A 162 -4.50 4.70 -16.15
C GLN A 162 -5.43 3.59 -15.69
N GLY A 163 -5.36 3.22 -14.41
CA GLY A 163 -6.24 2.20 -13.86
C GLY A 163 -7.71 2.61 -13.85
N MET A 164 -7.97 3.91 -13.76
CA MET A 164 -9.32 4.44 -13.75
C MET A 164 -9.93 4.49 -15.16
N GLU A 165 -9.10 4.67 -16.20
CA GLU A 165 -9.58 4.94 -17.56
C GLU A 165 -10.63 3.95 -18.07
N PRO A 166 -10.43 2.61 -17.92
CA PRO A 166 -11.43 1.69 -18.44
C PRO A 166 -12.81 1.86 -17.84
N PHE A 167 -12.91 2.46 -16.68
CA PHE A 167 -14.16 2.60 -15.95
C PHE A 167 -14.84 3.93 -16.18
N LYS A 168 -14.14 4.91 -16.76
CA LYS A 168 -14.71 6.23 -17.00
C LYS A 168 -15.72 6.23 -18.13
N ALA A 169 -15.61 5.29 -19.05
CA ALA A 169 -16.48 5.20 -20.21
C ALA A 169 -17.70 4.30 -19.96
N GLN A 170 -17.86 3.79 -18.76
CA GLN A 170 -18.98 2.90 -18.43
C GLN A 170 -20.31 3.64 -18.38
#